data_82aaa1f60f2ff162ae4d1be3972d723f
#
_entry.id   82aaa1f60f2ff162ae4d1be3972d723f
#
_cell.length_a   1.000
_cell.length_b   1.000
_cell.length_c   1.000
_cell.angle_alpha   90.00
_cell.angle_beta   90.00
_cell.angle_gamma   90.00
#
_symmetry.space_group_name_H-M   'P 1'
#
loop_
_entity.id
_entity.type
_entity.pdbx_description
1 polymer ?
#
loop_
_entity_poly.entity_id
_entity_poly.type
_entity_poly.pdbx_seq_one_letter_code
_entity_poly.pdbx_strand_id
1 'polypeptide(L)'
;MVKFAANLSMMFTEVDFLDRFEAAAKAGFKGVEFLFPYEWPADEIAARLKANGLTQTLFNLPPGDWTKGERGLAAMPGRKKEFEAAMGQALAYAEATGCKLLHAMPGLRHHGANWPTYIANLKKGAAMAADHGVTIIIEPINEVDIPGFFLNTTERARAAIFEVGADNIGLQFDLYHRQIQQGDVARAIAAHADIARHYQIASPPDRGEPDDGEMNYRYLFKKIDETGFDGWIGCEYKPRGETTVGLGWPAACGVTLG
;
A
#
# COMPACT_ATOMS: atom_id res chain seq x y z
N MET A 1 -14.74 -3.25 -13.00
CA MET A 1 -14.61 -1.79 -12.79
C MET A 1 -13.75 -1.60 -11.55
N VAL A 2 -12.72 -0.77 -11.63
CA VAL A 2 -11.81 -0.49 -10.52
C VAL A 2 -12.53 0.08 -9.29
N LYS A 3 -12.07 -0.26 -8.09
CA LYS A 3 -12.60 0.23 -6.79
C LYS A 3 -11.50 1.05 -6.10
N PHE A 4 -11.85 2.20 -5.53
CA PHE A 4 -10.88 3.09 -4.92
C PHE A 4 -10.95 3.09 -3.39
N ALA A 5 -9.79 3.15 -2.74
CA ALA A 5 -9.63 3.30 -1.30
C ALA A 5 -8.94 4.64 -1.01
N ALA A 6 -9.46 5.43 -0.07
CA ALA A 6 -8.78 6.64 0.38
C ALA A 6 -7.61 6.29 1.29
N ASN A 7 -6.42 6.84 1.03
CA ASN A 7 -5.29 6.71 1.95
C ASN A 7 -5.39 7.78 3.05
N LEU A 8 -5.84 7.37 4.25
CA LEU A 8 -6.08 8.29 5.37
C LEU A 8 -4.81 8.85 6.01
N SER A 9 -3.63 8.34 5.63
CA SER A 9 -2.36 8.97 6.02
C SER A 9 -2.03 10.21 5.20
N MET A 10 -2.61 10.35 4.01
CA MET A 10 -2.34 11.45 3.07
C MET A 10 -3.56 12.32 2.79
N MET A 11 -4.77 11.75 2.78
CA MET A 11 -6.02 12.43 2.48
C MET A 11 -6.79 12.74 3.77
N PHE A 12 -7.68 13.75 3.70
CA PHE A 12 -8.51 14.20 4.83
C PHE A 12 -7.70 14.63 6.05
N THR A 13 -6.47 15.11 5.83
CA THR A 13 -5.57 15.56 6.90
C THR A 13 -6.03 16.87 7.56
N GLU A 14 -7.07 17.46 7.05
CA GLU A 14 -7.76 18.63 7.59
C GLU A 14 -8.45 18.35 8.94
N VAL A 15 -8.68 17.07 9.25
CA VAL A 15 -9.28 16.60 10.52
C VAL A 15 -8.39 15.55 11.19
N ASP A 16 -8.67 15.28 12.47
CA ASP A 16 -7.95 14.25 13.23
C ASP A 16 -8.13 12.86 12.63
N PHE A 17 -7.15 11.98 12.79
CA PHE A 17 -7.09 10.70 12.10
C PHE A 17 -8.37 9.87 12.23
N LEU A 18 -8.94 9.77 13.43
CA LEU A 18 -10.15 8.97 13.65
C LEU A 18 -11.41 9.57 13.00
N ASP A 19 -11.41 10.86 12.69
CA ASP A 19 -12.52 11.53 12.00
C ASP A 19 -12.40 11.44 10.48
N ARG A 20 -11.20 11.07 9.94
CA ARG A 20 -10.97 10.85 8.50
C ARG A 20 -11.81 9.70 7.94
N PHE A 21 -12.18 8.73 8.76
CA PHE A 21 -13.07 7.62 8.34
C PHE A 21 -14.44 8.14 7.93
N GLU A 22 -15.05 9.01 8.75
CA GLU A 22 -16.32 9.62 8.42
C GLU A 22 -16.21 10.56 7.21
N ALA A 23 -15.12 11.35 7.14
CA ALA A 23 -14.87 12.24 6.01
C ALA A 23 -14.75 11.48 4.69
N ALA A 24 -14.01 10.38 4.66
CA ALA A 24 -13.87 9.51 3.48
C ALA A 24 -15.20 8.88 3.06
N ALA A 25 -15.99 8.38 4.01
CA ALA A 25 -17.31 7.82 3.73
C ALA A 25 -18.27 8.86 3.15
N LYS A 26 -18.30 10.08 3.74
CA LYS A 26 -19.10 11.22 3.22
C LYS A 26 -18.67 11.64 1.81
N ALA A 27 -17.38 11.53 1.50
CA ALA A 27 -16.85 11.80 0.16
C ALA A 27 -17.16 10.70 -0.87
N GLY A 28 -17.75 9.56 -0.45
CA GLY A 28 -18.19 8.49 -1.33
C GLY A 28 -17.28 7.26 -1.39
N PHE A 29 -16.15 7.25 -0.67
CA PHE A 29 -15.30 6.07 -0.59
C PHE A 29 -15.97 4.91 0.15
N LYS A 30 -15.68 3.69 -0.30
CA LYS A 30 -16.09 2.42 0.36
C LYS A 30 -14.90 1.66 0.94
N GLY A 31 -13.69 2.00 0.51
CA GLY A 31 -12.44 1.46 1.02
C GLY A 31 -11.56 2.56 1.59
N VAL A 32 -10.77 2.19 2.59
CA VAL A 32 -9.73 3.06 3.16
C VAL A 32 -8.46 2.26 3.40
N GLU A 33 -7.33 2.93 3.33
CA GLU A 33 -6.01 2.42 3.72
C GLU A 33 -5.27 3.48 4.51
N PHE A 34 -4.23 3.09 5.20
CA PHE A 34 -3.34 4.01 5.92
C PHE A 34 -2.02 3.30 6.25
N LEU A 35 -0.98 4.09 6.57
CA LEU A 35 0.36 3.52 6.76
C LEU A 35 0.47 2.77 8.10
N PHE A 36 0.35 3.47 9.22
CA PHE A 36 0.65 2.91 10.54
C PHE A 36 -0.48 3.22 11.55
N PRO A 37 -1.32 2.23 11.90
CA PRO A 37 -2.46 2.45 12.80
C PRO A 37 -2.11 2.40 14.30
N TYR A 38 -0.88 2.12 14.66
CA TYR A 38 -0.46 1.61 15.98
C TYR A 38 -0.53 2.63 17.12
N GLU A 39 -0.84 3.89 16.82
CA GLU A 39 -1.10 4.93 17.83
C GLU A 39 -2.52 4.85 18.42
N TRP A 40 -3.44 4.13 17.75
CA TRP A 40 -4.83 3.97 18.14
C TRP A 40 -5.15 2.50 18.43
N PRO A 41 -6.02 2.21 19.43
CA PRO A 41 -6.47 0.83 19.67
C PRO A 41 -7.15 0.23 18.44
N ALA A 42 -6.88 -1.05 18.17
CA ALA A 42 -7.41 -1.74 16.99
C ALA A 42 -8.95 -1.81 16.97
N ASP A 43 -9.58 -1.95 18.15
CA ASP A 43 -11.03 -1.96 18.33
C ASP A 43 -11.66 -0.60 18.05
N GLU A 44 -10.98 0.50 18.34
CA GLU A 44 -11.45 1.84 18.00
C GLU A 44 -11.45 2.04 16.47
N ILE A 45 -10.37 1.64 15.78
CA ILE A 45 -10.32 1.65 14.31
C ILE A 45 -11.45 0.79 13.73
N ALA A 46 -11.63 -0.43 14.24
CA ALA A 46 -12.71 -1.31 13.81
C ALA A 46 -14.10 -0.69 14.00
N ALA A 47 -14.31 0.01 15.13
CA ALA A 47 -15.55 0.73 15.38
C ALA A 47 -15.79 1.84 14.36
N ARG A 48 -14.74 2.63 14.01
CA ARG A 48 -14.84 3.68 12.97
C ARG A 48 -15.14 3.12 11.58
N LEU A 49 -14.49 2.03 11.20
CA LEU A 49 -14.77 1.33 9.94
C LEU A 49 -16.24 0.88 9.89
N LYS A 50 -16.70 0.19 10.93
CA LYS A 50 -18.08 -0.31 11.03
C LYS A 50 -19.12 0.82 10.99
N ALA A 51 -18.90 1.89 11.77
CA ALA A 51 -19.82 3.01 11.87
C ALA A 51 -20.02 3.71 10.52
N ASN A 52 -18.99 3.71 9.66
CA ASN A 52 -18.99 4.40 8.37
C ASN A 52 -19.17 3.45 7.17
N GLY A 53 -19.36 2.15 7.41
CA GLY A 53 -19.53 1.16 6.33
C GLY A 53 -18.32 1.05 5.39
N LEU A 54 -17.11 1.19 5.95
CA LEU A 54 -15.86 1.19 5.22
C LEU A 54 -15.15 -0.17 5.33
N THR A 55 -14.47 -0.58 4.26
CA THR A 55 -13.54 -1.71 4.25
C THR A 55 -12.12 -1.19 4.40
N GLN A 56 -11.36 -1.71 5.38
CA GLN A 56 -9.92 -1.49 5.42
C GLN A 56 -9.23 -2.38 4.41
N THR A 57 -8.52 -1.79 3.45
CA THR A 57 -7.95 -2.50 2.31
C THR A 57 -6.49 -2.88 2.52
N LEU A 58 -5.73 -2.05 3.25
CA LEU A 58 -4.31 -2.20 3.46
C LEU A 58 -3.84 -1.41 4.68
N PHE A 59 -2.80 -1.90 5.36
CA PHE A 59 -1.89 -1.11 6.20
C PHE A 59 -0.52 -1.76 6.30
N ASN A 60 0.48 -1.01 6.79
CA ASN A 60 1.85 -1.46 6.86
C ASN A 60 2.18 -2.10 8.22
N LEU A 61 3.10 -3.07 8.21
CA LEU A 61 3.74 -3.54 9.43
C LEU A 61 4.46 -2.38 10.13
N PRO A 62 4.65 -2.45 11.47
CA PRO A 62 5.54 -1.52 12.16
C PRO A 62 6.89 -1.40 11.44
N PRO A 63 7.33 -0.17 11.10
CA PRO A 63 8.47 0.04 10.21
C PRO A 63 9.83 0.03 10.92
N GLY A 64 9.86 -0.21 12.23
CA GLY A 64 10.96 0.13 13.11
C GLY A 64 10.87 1.57 13.60
N ASP A 65 11.99 2.17 14.00
CA ASP A 65 12.04 3.56 14.47
C ASP A 65 12.07 4.54 13.28
N TRP A 66 10.87 4.99 12.89
CA TRP A 66 10.71 5.93 11.78
C TRP A 66 11.46 7.25 11.98
N THR A 67 11.54 7.71 13.23
CA THR A 67 12.20 8.98 13.57
C THR A 67 13.72 8.91 13.41
N LYS A 68 14.29 7.71 13.54
CA LYS A 68 15.71 7.42 13.26
C LYS A 68 15.97 7.04 11.80
N GLY A 69 14.98 7.20 10.93
CA GLY A 69 15.13 6.94 9.52
C GLY A 69 14.93 5.48 9.11
N GLU A 70 14.46 4.60 10.00
CA GLU A 70 14.14 3.22 9.62
C GLU A 70 12.93 3.19 8.67
N ARG A 71 12.95 2.27 7.72
CA ARG A 71 11.93 2.14 6.67
C ARG A 71 11.57 0.67 6.45
N GLY A 72 11.41 -0.07 7.56
CA GLY A 72 11.04 -1.48 7.54
C GLY A 72 12.08 -2.41 8.16
N LEU A 73 11.64 -3.62 8.48
CA LEU A 73 12.40 -4.63 9.19
C LEU A 73 12.62 -5.91 8.35
N ALA A 74 11.88 -6.06 7.25
CA ALA A 74 11.81 -7.35 6.57
C ALA A 74 13.14 -7.82 5.95
N ALA A 75 14.04 -6.89 5.56
CA ALA A 75 15.36 -7.25 5.01
C ALA A 75 16.52 -6.99 5.98
N MET A 76 16.23 -6.66 7.26
CA MET A 76 17.23 -6.21 8.23
C MET A 76 17.89 -7.39 8.98
N PRO A 77 19.18 -7.68 8.74
CA PRO A 77 19.88 -8.76 9.43
C PRO A 77 19.95 -8.51 10.93
N GLY A 78 19.86 -9.61 11.72
CA GLY A 78 19.92 -9.54 13.18
C GLY A 78 18.60 -9.12 13.85
N ARG A 79 17.59 -8.63 13.10
CA ARG A 79 16.32 -8.11 13.63
C ARG A 79 15.12 -9.04 13.41
N LYS A 80 15.36 -10.33 13.21
CA LYS A 80 14.31 -11.32 12.95
C LYS A 80 13.22 -11.32 14.04
N LYS A 81 13.59 -11.25 15.32
CA LYS A 81 12.63 -11.25 16.44
C LYS A 81 11.74 -9.99 16.42
N GLU A 82 12.31 -8.85 16.04
CA GLU A 82 11.54 -7.61 15.91
C GLU A 82 10.57 -7.67 14.73
N PHE A 83 11.00 -8.25 13.60
CA PHE A 83 10.11 -8.50 12.47
C PHE A 83 8.95 -9.45 12.85
N GLU A 84 9.24 -10.55 13.57
CA GLU A 84 8.22 -11.48 14.04
C GLU A 84 7.24 -10.82 15.02
N ALA A 85 7.72 -9.95 15.91
CA ALA A 85 6.87 -9.18 16.82
C ALA A 85 5.98 -8.17 16.06
N ALA A 86 6.56 -7.46 15.07
CA ALA A 86 5.83 -6.56 14.18
C ALA A 86 4.73 -7.29 13.40
N MET A 87 5.01 -8.50 12.89
CA MET A 87 4.02 -9.36 12.27
C MET A 87 2.89 -9.71 13.23
N GLY A 88 3.20 -10.15 14.45
CA GLY A 88 2.17 -10.49 15.47
C GLY A 88 1.29 -9.31 15.81
N GLN A 89 1.86 -8.11 15.97
CA GLN A 89 1.10 -6.89 16.22
C GLN A 89 0.18 -6.57 15.05
N ALA A 90 0.70 -6.59 13.82
CA ALA A 90 -0.09 -6.29 12.62
C ALA A 90 -1.23 -7.31 12.41
N LEU A 91 -0.99 -8.60 12.66
CA LEU A 91 -2.02 -9.63 12.55
C LEU A 91 -3.16 -9.43 13.55
N ALA A 92 -2.87 -8.97 14.78
CA ALA A 92 -3.91 -8.63 15.74
C ALA A 92 -4.79 -7.46 15.27
N TYR A 93 -4.18 -6.43 14.63
CA TYR A 93 -4.93 -5.34 14.01
C TYR A 93 -5.73 -5.81 12.79
N ALA A 94 -5.15 -6.66 11.96
CA ALA A 94 -5.83 -7.23 10.79
C ALA A 94 -7.06 -8.05 11.18
N GLU A 95 -6.97 -8.82 12.26
CA GLU A 95 -8.10 -9.59 12.82
C GLU A 95 -9.21 -8.66 13.31
N ALA A 96 -8.88 -7.64 14.09
CA ALA A 96 -9.86 -6.68 14.63
C ALA A 96 -10.58 -5.88 13.53
N THR A 97 -9.85 -5.45 12.48
CA THR A 97 -10.36 -4.59 11.41
C THR A 97 -10.90 -5.34 10.19
N GLY A 98 -10.63 -6.65 10.10
CA GLY A 98 -10.96 -7.47 8.94
C GLY A 98 -10.05 -7.25 7.74
N CYS A 99 -8.94 -6.49 7.87
CA CYS A 99 -7.99 -6.23 6.79
C CYS A 99 -7.32 -7.52 6.29
N LYS A 100 -7.15 -7.63 4.96
CA LYS A 100 -6.60 -8.85 4.35
C LYS A 100 -5.22 -8.64 3.70
N LEU A 101 -4.75 -7.41 3.63
CA LEU A 101 -3.44 -7.09 3.03
C LEU A 101 -2.55 -6.34 4.05
N LEU A 102 -1.33 -6.83 4.24
CA LEU A 102 -0.31 -6.21 5.09
C LEU A 102 0.95 -5.96 4.29
N HIS A 103 1.42 -4.71 4.25
CA HIS A 103 2.66 -4.35 3.58
C HIS A 103 3.88 -4.57 4.48
N ALA A 104 4.83 -5.37 4.02
CA ALA A 104 6.08 -5.66 4.71
C ALA A 104 7.25 -4.85 4.12
N MET A 105 7.50 -3.68 4.70
CA MET A 105 8.61 -2.80 4.28
C MET A 105 9.98 -3.46 4.53
N PRO A 106 10.91 -3.44 3.55
CA PRO A 106 12.19 -4.15 3.66
C PRO A 106 13.23 -3.45 4.55
N GLY A 107 13.28 -2.13 4.56
CA GLY A 107 14.37 -1.36 5.13
C GLY A 107 15.26 -0.73 4.06
N LEU A 108 16.39 -0.15 4.49
CA LEU A 108 17.31 0.61 3.65
C LEU A 108 18.62 -0.13 3.40
N ARG A 109 19.18 -0.03 2.19
CA ARG A 109 20.46 -0.66 1.82
C ARG A 109 21.62 -0.18 2.72
N HIS A 110 21.67 1.10 3.01
CA HIS A 110 22.72 1.67 3.86
C HIS A 110 22.60 1.32 5.35
N HIS A 111 21.46 0.76 5.78
CA HIS A 111 21.28 0.14 7.11
C HIS A 111 21.60 -1.38 7.09
N GLY A 112 22.09 -1.91 5.97
CA GLY A 112 22.49 -3.30 5.84
C GLY A 112 21.42 -4.27 5.37
N ALA A 113 20.28 -3.77 4.84
CA ALA A 113 19.25 -4.63 4.25
C ALA A 113 19.84 -5.56 3.20
N ASN A 114 19.50 -6.86 3.24
CA ASN A 114 20.00 -7.84 2.31
C ASN A 114 18.97 -8.89 1.88
N TRP A 115 19.24 -9.50 0.74
CA TRP A 115 18.30 -10.41 0.07
C TRP A 115 18.04 -11.71 0.85
N PRO A 116 19.04 -12.43 1.38
CA PRO A 116 18.78 -13.67 2.14
C PRO A 116 17.87 -13.44 3.35
N THR A 117 18.10 -12.35 4.10
CA THR A 117 17.25 -11.97 5.24
C THR A 117 15.85 -11.63 4.79
N TYR A 118 15.70 -10.89 3.67
CA TYR A 118 14.41 -10.50 3.13
C TYR A 118 13.56 -11.72 2.80
N ILE A 119 14.11 -12.65 2.02
CA ILE A 119 13.40 -13.87 1.64
C ILE A 119 13.04 -14.74 2.85
N ALA A 120 13.97 -14.91 3.79
CA ALA A 120 13.73 -15.70 5.00
C ALA A 120 12.60 -15.09 5.87
N ASN A 121 12.60 -13.77 6.04
CA ASN A 121 11.57 -13.07 6.81
C ASN A 121 10.23 -13.06 6.08
N LEU A 122 10.18 -12.86 4.76
CA LEU A 122 8.94 -12.94 3.99
C LEU A 122 8.32 -14.34 4.04
N LYS A 123 9.12 -15.42 3.93
CA LYS A 123 8.65 -16.79 4.13
C LYS A 123 8.02 -16.98 5.51
N LYS A 124 8.70 -16.48 6.55
CA LYS A 124 8.18 -16.54 7.92
C LYS A 124 6.90 -15.71 8.09
N GLY A 125 6.87 -14.48 7.55
CA GLY A 125 5.70 -13.60 7.58
C GLY A 125 4.49 -14.21 6.87
N ALA A 126 4.68 -14.76 5.67
CA ALA A 126 3.62 -15.43 4.93
C ALA A 126 3.06 -16.65 5.71
N ALA A 127 3.93 -17.47 6.33
CA ALA A 127 3.50 -18.57 7.17
C ALA A 127 2.69 -18.10 8.39
N MET A 128 3.10 -17.01 9.06
CA MET A 128 2.35 -16.44 10.20
C MET A 128 1.00 -15.86 9.75
N ALA A 129 0.94 -15.26 8.57
CA ALA A 129 -0.28 -14.63 8.04
C ALA A 129 -1.31 -15.64 7.50
N ALA A 130 -0.88 -16.85 7.13
CA ALA A 130 -1.74 -17.87 6.52
C ALA A 130 -2.94 -18.26 7.40
N ASP A 131 -2.72 -18.49 8.70
CA ASP A 131 -3.76 -18.89 9.65
C ASP A 131 -4.81 -17.78 9.89
N HIS A 132 -4.48 -16.52 9.54
CA HIS A 132 -5.37 -15.37 9.63
C HIS A 132 -6.06 -15.03 8.29
N GLY A 133 -5.77 -15.79 7.23
CA GLY A 133 -6.28 -15.51 5.89
C GLY A 133 -5.83 -14.14 5.37
N VAL A 134 -4.60 -13.74 5.71
CA VAL A 134 -3.96 -12.48 5.34
C VAL A 134 -2.87 -12.73 4.31
N THR A 135 -2.78 -11.84 3.33
CA THR A 135 -1.73 -11.83 2.32
C THR A 135 -0.70 -10.74 2.66
N ILE A 136 0.56 -11.11 2.64
CA ILE A 136 1.66 -10.15 2.72
C ILE A 136 1.88 -9.55 1.35
N ILE A 137 1.95 -8.24 1.28
CA ILE A 137 2.32 -7.54 0.04
C ILE A 137 3.63 -6.81 0.21
N ILE A 138 4.36 -6.66 -0.89
CA ILE A 138 5.64 -5.96 -0.96
C ILE A 138 5.58 -4.90 -2.06
N GLU A 139 6.15 -3.75 -1.78
CA GLU A 139 6.09 -2.58 -2.63
C GLU A 139 7.47 -2.12 -3.06
N PRO A 140 7.71 -1.98 -4.38
CA PRO A 140 8.85 -1.25 -4.90
C PRO A 140 8.66 0.26 -4.75
N ILE A 141 9.52 0.91 -3.96
CA ILE A 141 9.48 2.36 -3.75
C ILE A 141 10.64 3.03 -4.48
N ASN A 142 10.38 4.15 -5.16
CA ASN A 142 11.37 4.90 -5.91
C ASN A 142 12.43 5.54 -5.00
N GLU A 143 13.62 5.72 -5.54
CA GLU A 143 14.77 6.24 -4.78
C GLU A 143 14.85 7.77 -4.75
N VAL A 144 13.94 8.47 -5.41
CA VAL A 144 13.77 9.93 -5.29
C VAL A 144 13.10 10.23 -3.95
N ASP A 145 12.02 9.51 -3.62
CA ASP A 145 11.27 9.70 -2.37
C ASP A 145 12.00 9.08 -1.17
N ILE A 146 12.53 7.86 -1.33
CA ILE A 146 13.25 7.15 -0.26
C ILE A 146 14.59 6.66 -0.78
N PRO A 147 15.65 7.49 -0.69
CA PRO A 147 17.00 7.11 -1.11
C PRO A 147 17.50 5.86 -0.42
N GLY A 148 17.94 4.89 -1.22
CA GLY A 148 18.46 3.62 -0.71
C GLY A 148 17.41 2.61 -0.28
N PHE A 149 16.12 2.81 -0.61
CA PHE A 149 15.10 1.79 -0.34
C PHE A 149 15.47 0.45 -0.95
N PHE A 150 15.37 -0.63 -0.17
CA PHE A 150 15.95 -1.90 -0.57
C PHE A 150 15.24 -2.54 -1.77
N LEU A 151 13.91 -2.49 -1.81
CA LEU A 151 13.08 -2.99 -2.90
C LEU A 151 12.63 -1.84 -3.79
N ASN A 152 13.29 -1.61 -4.91
CA ASN A 152 13.07 -0.42 -5.73
C ASN A 152 12.59 -0.69 -7.17
N THR A 153 12.40 -1.96 -7.57
CA THR A 153 11.88 -2.30 -8.90
C THR A 153 10.83 -3.42 -8.83
N THR A 154 9.87 -3.40 -9.76
CA THR A 154 8.82 -4.41 -9.84
C THR A 154 9.37 -5.79 -10.20
N GLU A 155 10.46 -5.86 -10.98
CA GLU A 155 11.14 -7.11 -11.34
C GLU A 155 11.79 -7.75 -10.10
N ARG A 156 12.39 -6.93 -9.21
CA ARG A 156 12.92 -7.44 -7.93
C ARG A 156 11.82 -7.93 -7.02
N ALA A 157 10.66 -7.24 -6.99
CA ALA A 157 9.50 -7.72 -6.24
C ALA A 157 8.99 -9.06 -6.77
N ARG A 158 8.87 -9.20 -8.09
CA ARG A 158 8.52 -10.49 -8.72
C ARG A 158 9.51 -11.59 -8.33
N ALA A 159 10.81 -11.32 -8.40
CA ALA A 159 11.83 -12.28 -7.99
C ALA A 159 11.69 -12.71 -6.53
N ALA A 160 11.42 -11.75 -5.62
CA ALA A 160 11.20 -12.05 -4.21
C ALA A 160 9.95 -12.90 -3.99
N ILE A 161 8.81 -12.54 -4.61
CA ILE A 161 7.55 -13.29 -4.52
C ILE A 161 7.74 -14.73 -5.01
N PHE A 162 8.41 -14.90 -6.15
CA PHE A 162 8.68 -16.22 -6.71
C PHE A 162 9.61 -17.06 -5.81
N GLU A 163 10.68 -16.46 -5.25
CA GLU A 163 11.60 -17.16 -4.37
C GLU A 163 10.99 -17.51 -3.00
N VAL A 164 10.08 -16.68 -2.50
CA VAL A 164 9.28 -17.00 -1.30
C VAL A 164 8.38 -18.20 -1.54
N GLY A 165 7.69 -18.25 -2.69
CA GLY A 165 6.91 -19.39 -3.15
C GLY A 165 5.67 -19.68 -2.28
N ALA A 166 5.12 -18.70 -1.58
CA ALA A 166 3.88 -18.81 -0.81
C ALA A 166 2.70 -18.24 -1.61
N ASP A 167 1.51 -18.80 -1.46
CA ASP A 167 0.31 -18.35 -2.17
C ASP A 167 -0.22 -17.02 -1.63
N ASN A 168 0.08 -16.72 -0.36
CA ASN A 168 -0.34 -15.50 0.34
C ASN A 168 0.76 -14.43 0.40
N ILE A 169 1.49 -14.25 -0.70
CA ILE A 169 2.37 -13.11 -0.93
C ILE A 169 2.06 -12.49 -2.29
N GLY A 170 2.18 -11.16 -2.41
CA GLY A 170 1.91 -10.49 -3.67
C GLY A 170 2.54 -9.11 -3.78
N LEU A 171 2.31 -8.50 -4.92
CA LEU A 171 2.80 -7.16 -5.26
C LEU A 171 1.78 -6.09 -4.88
N GLN A 172 2.22 -5.08 -4.14
CA GLN A 172 1.62 -3.75 -4.09
C GLN A 172 2.25 -2.96 -5.23
N PHE A 173 1.45 -2.69 -6.25
CA PHE A 173 1.92 -2.00 -7.45
C PHE A 173 1.50 -0.53 -7.38
N ASP A 174 2.37 0.32 -6.86
CA ASP A 174 2.17 1.76 -6.93
C ASP A 174 2.64 2.29 -8.29
N LEU A 175 1.69 2.88 -9.05
CA LEU A 175 1.93 3.41 -10.39
C LEU A 175 2.86 4.65 -10.34
N TYR A 176 2.76 5.45 -9.29
CA TYR A 176 3.61 6.61 -9.07
C TYR A 176 5.07 6.20 -8.86
N HIS A 177 5.32 5.27 -7.94
CA HIS A 177 6.68 4.77 -7.71
C HIS A 177 7.25 4.08 -8.95
N ARG A 178 6.45 3.30 -9.66
CA ARG A 178 6.85 2.65 -10.90
C ARG A 178 7.24 3.68 -11.96
N GLN A 179 6.44 4.74 -12.16
CA GLN A 179 6.70 5.75 -13.17
C GLN A 179 8.04 6.45 -12.91
N ILE A 180 8.27 6.93 -11.68
CA ILE A 180 9.50 7.65 -11.32
C ILE A 180 10.73 6.76 -11.44
N GLN A 181 10.65 5.51 -10.99
CA GLN A 181 11.81 4.62 -10.94
C GLN A 181 12.15 3.96 -12.27
N GLN A 182 11.15 3.58 -13.06
CA GLN A 182 11.35 2.73 -14.22
C GLN A 182 10.57 3.16 -15.47
N GLY A 183 9.47 3.90 -15.32
CA GLY A 183 8.56 4.20 -16.43
C GLY A 183 7.83 2.97 -16.97
N ASP A 184 7.28 3.08 -18.19
CA ASP A 184 6.61 2.00 -18.93
C ASP A 184 5.49 1.30 -18.13
N VAL A 185 4.69 2.10 -17.42
CA VAL A 185 3.68 1.64 -16.47
C VAL A 185 2.65 0.72 -17.11
N ALA A 186 2.18 1.06 -18.32
CA ALA A 186 1.10 0.32 -18.97
C ALA A 186 1.51 -1.14 -19.31
N ARG A 187 2.74 -1.35 -19.80
CA ARG A 187 3.24 -2.72 -20.04
C ARG A 187 3.55 -3.44 -18.74
N ALA A 188 4.03 -2.72 -17.73
CA ALA A 188 4.29 -3.29 -16.41
C ALA A 188 3.02 -3.77 -15.70
N ILE A 189 1.87 -3.07 -15.83
CA ILE A 189 0.57 -3.54 -15.31
C ILE A 189 0.25 -4.93 -15.89
N ALA A 190 0.32 -5.10 -17.22
CA ALA A 190 0.04 -6.39 -17.85
C ALA A 190 1.05 -7.47 -17.44
N ALA A 191 2.35 -7.12 -17.37
CA ALA A 191 3.42 -8.06 -17.05
C ALA A 191 3.38 -8.58 -15.60
N HIS A 192 2.75 -7.84 -14.67
CA HIS A 192 2.72 -8.18 -13.25
C HIS A 192 1.30 -8.46 -12.73
N ALA A 193 0.30 -8.56 -13.63
CA ALA A 193 -1.10 -8.76 -13.25
C ALA A 193 -1.35 -10.03 -12.42
N ASP A 194 -0.58 -11.10 -12.69
CA ASP A 194 -0.68 -12.39 -11.99
C ASP A 194 -0.29 -12.32 -10.50
N ILE A 195 0.59 -11.39 -10.15
CA ILE A 195 1.09 -11.22 -8.77
C ILE A 195 0.55 -9.96 -8.07
N ALA A 196 -0.07 -9.01 -8.79
CA ALA A 196 -0.64 -7.81 -8.20
C ALA A 196 -1.81 -8.16 -7.27
N ARG A 197 -1.79 -7.61 -6.05
CA ARG A 197 -2.85 -7.77 -5.05
C ARG A 197 -3.44 -6.44 -4.62
N HIS A 198 -2.73 -5.35 -4.89
CA HIS A 198 -3.15 -4.00 -4.62
C HIS A 198 -2.46 -3.05 -5.59
N TYR A 199 -3.19 -2.04 -6.06
CA TYR A 199 -2.61 -0.93 -6.81
C TYR A 199 -2.65 0.34 -5.99
N GLN A 200 -1.75 1.28 -6.28
CA GLN A 200 -1.81 2.64 -5.73
C GLN A 200 -1.57 3.68 -6.82
N ILE A 201 -2.09 4.87 -6.59
CA ILE A 201 -2.03 5.98 -7.54
C ILE A 201 -1.66 7.30 -6.87
N ALA A 202 -0.81 8.04 -7.56
CA ALA A 202 -0.54 9.45 -7.36
C ALA A 202 0.08 10.01 -8.65
N SER A 203 -0.09 11.29 -8.94
CA SER A 203 0.46 11.86 -10.17
C SER A 203 1.88 12.40 -9.97
N PRO A 204 2.88 11.88 -10.72
CA PRO A 204 4.21 12.49 -10.73
C PRO A 204 4.17 13.86 -11.46
N PRO A 205 5.10 14.80 -11.12
CA PRO A 205 6.16 14.63 -10.13
C PRO A 205 5.74 14.92 -8.69
N ASP A 206 4.64 15.64 -8.45
CA ASP A 206 4.31 16.25 -7.16
C ASP A 206 3.56 15.31 -6.20
N ARG A 207 3.28 14.08 -6.63
CA ARG A 207 2.49 13.08 -5.89
C ARG A 207 1.08 13.59 -5.57
N GLY A 208 0.49 14.35 -6.50
CA GLY A 208 -0.85 14.94 -6.39
C GLY A 208 -1.96 14.06 -6.94
N GLU A 209 -3.16 14.66 -7.13
CA GLU A 209 -4.34 14.01 -7.71
C GLU A 209 -4.05 13.50 -9.12
N PRO A 210 -4.70 12.38 -9.54
CA PRO A 210 -4.39 11.70 -10.81
C PRO A 210 -4.98 12.37 -12.07
N ASP A 211 -5.53 13.57 -11.97
CA ASP A 211 -6.09 14.32 -13.12
C ASP A 211 -5.09 15.27 -13.79
N ASP A 212 -3.95 15.50 -13.18
CA ASP A 212 -2.89 16.37 -13.70
C ASP A 212 -1.51 15.71 -13.50
N GLY A 213 -0.54 16.07 -14.35
CA GLY A 213 0.80 15.52 -14.33
C GLY A 213 1.13 14.65 -15.55
N GLU A 214 2.20 13.86 -15.46
CA GLU A 214 2.77 13.19 -16.64
C GLU A 214 2.13 11.83 -16.98
N MET A 215 1.10 11.39 -16.24
CA MET A 215 0.45 10.09 -16.44
C MET A 215 -0.99 10.23 -16.92
N ASN A 216 -1.39 9.38 -17.88
CA ASN A 216 -2.77 9.30 -18.33
C ASN A 216 -3.54 8.24 -17.53
N TYR A 217 -4.08 8.61 -16.37
CA TYR A 217 -4.80 7.68 -15.50
C TYR A 217 -6.06 7.10 -16.10
N ARG A 218 -6.79 7.83 -16.94
CA ARG A 218 -7.93 7.27 -17.70
C ARG A 218 -7.54 6.05 -18.53
N TYR A 219 -6.37 6.12 -19.17
CA TYR A 219 -5.84 5.00 -19.93
C TYR A 219 -5.34 3.87 -19.02
N LEU A 220 -4.66 4.20 -17.91
CA LEU A 220 -4.10 3.21 -16.98
C LEU A 220 -5.18 2.45 -16.22
N PHE A 221 -6.27 3.08 -15.80
CA PHE A 221 -7.41 2.39 -15.18
C PHE A 221 -8.03 1.37 -16.13
N LYS A 222 -8.19 1.73 -17.41
CA LYS A 222 -8.61 0.75 -18.43
C LYS A 222 -7.64 -0.43 -18.53
N LYS A 223 -6.32 -0.19 -18.43
CA LYS A 223 -5.32 -1.27 -18.46
C LYS A 223 -5.41 -2.17 -17.22
N ILE A 224 -5.70 -1.63 -16.06
CA ILE A 224 -5.96 -2.42 -14.85
C ILE A 224 -7.23 -3.25 -15.01
N ASP A 225 -8.35 -2.67 -15.47
CA ASP A 225 -9.61 -3.39 -15.72
C ASP A 225 -9.41 -4.54 -16.73
N GLU A 226 -8.61 -4.35 -17.78
CA GLU A 226 -8.29 -5.38 -18.79
C GLU A 226 -7.56 -6.60 -18.21
N THR A 227 -6.92 -6.49 -17.04
CA THR A 227 -6.27 -7.63 -16.35
C THR A 227 -7.26 -8.51 -15.58
N GLY A 228 -8.50 -8.06 -15.40
CA GLY A 228 -9.48 -8.73 -14.55
C GLY A 228 -9.26 -8.49 -13.05
N PHE A 229 -8.44 -7.50 -12.66
CA PHE A 229 -8.20 -7.16 -11.26
C PHE A 229 -9.50 -6.72 -10.58
N ASP A 230 -9.83 -7.34 -9.45
CA ASP A 230 -11.05 -7.10 -8.66
C ASP A 230 -10.77 -6.50 -7.27
N GLY A 231 -9.49 -6.22 -6.97
CA GLY A 231 -9.03 -5.62 -5.72
C GLY A 231 -9.28 -4.11 -5.64
N TRP A 232 -8.55 -3.45 -4.75
CA TRP A 232 -8.63 -2.02 -4.50
C TRP A 232 -7.45 -1.26 -5.10
N ILE A 233 -7.72 0.00 -5.47
CA ILE A 233 -6.70 0.98 -5.86
C ILE A 233 -6.63 2.04 -4.76
N GLY A 234 -5.52 2.10 -4.04
CA GLY A 234 -5.26 3.11 -3.00
C GLY A 234 -4.97 4.48 -3.61
N CYS A 235 -5.68 5.50 -3.15
CA CYS A 235 -5.43 6.90 -3.50
C CYS A 235 -4.32 7.46 -2.60
N GLU A 236 -3.06 7.08 -2.86
CA GLU A 236 -1.91 7.45 -2.05
C GLU A 236 -1.23 8.73 -2.54
N TYR A 237 -2.01 9.79 -2.66
CA TYR A 237 -1.55 11.10 -3.12
C TYR A 237 -1.73 12.18 -2.06
N LYS A 238 -0.99 13.27 -2.21
CA LYS A 238 -1.10 14.48 -1.41
C LYS A 238 -2.09 15.42 -2.08
N PRO A 239 -3.28 15.68 -1.49
CA PRO A 239 -4.20 16.65 -2.05
C PRO A 239 -3.55 18.02 -2.22
N ARG A 240 -3.78 18.66 -3.38
CA ARG A 240 -3.26 20.02 -3.69
C ARG A 240 -3.91 21.11 -2.83
N GLY A 241 -5.02 20.79 -2.19
CA GLY A 241 -5.78 21.66 -1.29
C GLY A 241 -6.62 20.84 -0.34
N GLU A 242 -7.82 21.31 -0.01
CA GLU A 242 -8.78 20.49 0.74
C GLU A 242 -9.13 19.23 -0.04
N THR A 243 -9.08 18.08 0.64
CA THR A 243 -9.26 16.77 -0.02
C THR A 243 -10.52 16.70 -0.85
N THR A 244 -11.66 17.17 -0.30
CA THR A 244 -12.96 17.10 -1.00
C THR A 244 -13.02 17.96 -2.26
N VAL A 245 -12.31 19.07 -2.29
CA VAL A 245 -12.23 19.96 -3.47
C VAL A 245 -11.48 19.28 -4.61
N GLY A 246 -10.45 18.48 -4.30
CA GLY A 246 -9.66 17.72 -5.28
C GLY A 246 -10.37 16.52 -5.89
N LEU A 247 -11.51 16.06 -5.36
CA LEU A 247 -12.21 14.85 -5.80
C LEU A 247 -13.01 15.01 -7.11
N GLY A 248 -12.60 15.90 -7.98
CA GLY A 248 -13.11 15.99 -9.36
C GLY A 248 -12.47 14.99 -10.33
N TRP A 249 -11.30 14.45 -9.99
CA TRP A 249 -10.53 13.58 -10.88
C TRP A 249 -11.23 12.26 -11.29
N PRO A 250 -12.08 11.60 -10.47
CA PRO A 250 -12.74 10.37 -10.91
C PRO A 250 -13.58 10.59 -12.16
N ALA A 251 -14.38 11.66 -12.19
CA ALA A 251 -15.17 12.02 -13.37
C ALA A 251 -14.28 12.35 -14.57
N ALA A 252 -13.20 13.09 -14.38
CA ALA A 252 -12.23 13.42 -15.43
C ALA A 252 -11.57 12.15 -16.01
N CYS A 253 -11.29 11.15 -15.17
CA CYS A 253 -10.73 9.86 -15.58
C CYS A 253 -11.79 8.85 -16.07
N GLY A 254 -13.08 9.16 -15.97
CA GLY A 254 -14.18 8.29 -16.39
C GLY A 254 -14.45 7.11 -15.46
N VAL A 255 -14.21 7.29 -14.14
CA VAL A 255 -14.42 6.30 -13.07
C VAL A 255 -15.25 6.89 -11.93
N THR A 256 -15.63 6.07 -10.95
CA THR A 256 -16.34 6.47 -9.73
C THR A 256 -15.56 5.98 -8.51
N LEU A 257 -15.72 6.62 -7.34
CA LEU A 257 -15.03 6.25 -6.11
C LEU A 257 -15.56 4.95 -5.48
N GLY A 258 -16.80 4.61 -5.72
CA GLY A 258 -17.44 3.41 -5.17
C GLY A 258 -18.71 3.02 -5.87
#